data_39e39a7b47e783ba2fafa45b3eecdab4
#
_entry.id   39e39a7b47e783ba2fafa45b3eecdab4
#
_cell.length_a   1.000
_cell.length_b   1.000
_cell.length_c   1.000
_cell.angle_alpha   90.00
_cell.angle_beta   90.00
_cell.angle_gamma   90.00
#
_symmetry.space_group_name_H-M   'P 1'
#
loop_
_entity.id
_entity.type
_entity.pdbx_description
1 polymer ?
#
loop_
_entity_poly.entity_id
_entity_poly.type
_entity_poly.pdbx_seq_one_letter_code
_entity_poly.pdbx_strand_id
1 'polypeptide(L)'
;VNIITMHGSKGLEYPYVFMVNMVDDRVPSRNRKAPIELPPELLGHEVHADAHIEEERRLFYVGCTRAKKRLYFVSSSDYGGKRKKKLSRFLSEIGFTDEEAVSVKNFTENQESSFTQPAQEVLYQLPKKFSFSQVRSYQSCPYQYKLGSILKIPTRGNARFSYGQSMHLTLQKFYEHMLEANSAAQGSLFEAPVKKETDGLIVMSLDKLLELYKRCFIHDWYESAANKKEYYALGLASIKAFYESHKDDWQVPLAIEAWFSVDVQGNTMHGRIDRIDQLPDGSLEIIDYKTGTPKEKLSADDKLQLLLYQHAAQSLPEFRHVGPVSKLTFYYLNDNTKVSFLGKDTELEKMRDNIGEVLGGIQGREFSATPSQRNCGFCDFRDICSFRAA
;
A
#
# COMPACT_ATOMS: atom_id res chain seq x y z
N VAL A 1 -0.19 8.86 17.63
CA VAL A 1 -1.47 8.26 18.05
C VAL A 1 -1.57 6.87 17.45
N ASN A 2 -1.89 5.86 18.27
CA ASN A 2 -2.12 4.50 17.81
C ASN A 2 -3.64 4.25 17.79
N ILE A 3 -4.17 3.78 16.65
CA ILE A 3 -5.57 3.37 16.51
C ILE A 3 -5.58 1.86 16.37
N ILE A 4 -6.16 1.18 17.36
CA ILE A 4 -6.16 -0.28 17.46
C ILE A 4 -7.51 -0.78 17.98
N THR A 5 -7.82 -2.04 17.73
CA THR A 5 -8.97 -2.68 18.35
C THR A 5 -8.65 -3.08 19.81
N MET A 6 -9.67 -3.26 20.65
CA MET A 6 -9.46 -3.77 22.01
C MET A 6 -8.73 -5.14 22.01
N HIS A 7 -9.08 -6.04 21.08
CA HIS A 7 -8.36 -7.31 20.91
C HIS A 7 -6.88 -7.10 20.56
N GLY A 8 -6.60 -6.20 19.61
CA GLY A 8 -5.22 -5.89 19.20
C GLY A 8 -4.39 -5.19 20.25
N SER A 9 -5.02 -4.66 21.30
CA SER A 9 -4.33 -4.00 22.42
C SER A 9 -3.79 -4.96 23.48
N LYS A 10 -4.08 -6.27 23.38
CA LYS A 10 -3.63 -7.27 24.35
C LYS A 10 -2.10 -7.28 24.43
N GLY A 11 -1.56 -7.13 25.63
CA GLY A 11 -0.11 -7.10 25.88
C GLY A 11 0.56 -5.73 25.65
N LEU A 12 -0.18 -4.72 25.15
CA LEU A 12 0.32 -3.37 24.97
C LEU A 12 -0.15 -2.47 26.11
N GLU A 13 0.59 -1.39 26.39
CA GLU A 13 0.22 -0.40 27.41
C GLU A 13 0.55 1.02 26.91
N TYR A 14 -0.32 1.97 27.25
CA TYR A 14 -0.21 3.36 26.80
C TYR A 14 -0.38 4.34 27.97
N PRO A 15 0.30 5.50 27.95
CA PRO A 15 0.09 6.52 28.98
C PRO A 15 -1.36 7.02 29.04
N TYR A 16 -1.99 7.18 27.88
CA TYR A 16 -3.36 7.66 27.73
C TYR A 16 -4.12 6.74 26.78
N VAL A 17 -5.31 6.32 27.16
CA VAL A 17 -6.20 5.48 26.35
C VAL A 17 -7.55 6.18 26.18
N PHE A 18 -8.02 6.26 24.95
CA PHE A 18 -9.35 6.74 24.59
C PHE A 18 -10.17 5.58 24.06
N MET A 19 -11.15 5.12 24.81
CA MET A 19 -12.11 4.12 24.37
C MET A 19 -13.27 4.85 23.70
N VAL A 20 -13.40 4.73 22.40
CA VAL A 20 -14.39 5.46 21.61
C VAL A 20 -15.60 4.59 21.28
N ASN A 21 -16.71 5.22 20.86
CA ASN A 21 -17.96 4.54 20.53
C ASN A 21 -18.57 3.73 21.69
N MET A 22 -18.49 4.28 22.91
CA MET A 22 -18.97 3.66 24.12
C MET A 22 -20.50 3.73 24.20
N VAL A 23 -21.17 3.08 23.26
CA VAL A 23 -22.64 3.00 23.14
C VAL A 23 -23.09 1.55 23.06
N ASP A 24 -24.34 1.29 23.48
CA ASP A 24 -24.95 -0.01 23.36
C ASP A 24 -25.01 -0.48 21.90
N ASP A 25 -24.97 -1.78 21.63
CA ASP A 25 -24.81 -2.39 20.31
C ASP A 25 -23.42 -2.20 19.64
N ARG A 26 -22.49 -1.53 20.33
CA ARG A 26 -21.09 -1.40 19.90
C ARG A 26 -20.13 -1.95 20.95
N VAL A 27 -20.33 -1.52 22.20
CA VAL A 27 -19.61 -2.04 23.38
C VAL A 27 -20.64 -2.20 24.50
N PRO A 28 -21.19 -3.41 24.72
CA PRO A 28 -20.95 -4.66 23.99
C PRO A 28 -21.46 -4.65 22.55
N SER A 29 -20.84 -5.47 21.72
CA SER A 29 -21.34 -5.72 20.36
C SER A 29 -22.63 -6.55 20.40
N ARG A 30 -23.44 -6.46 19.33
CA ARG A 30 -24.62 -7.32 19.21
C ARG A 30 -24.21 -8.78 19.11
N ASN A 31 -24.86 -9.63 19.85
CA ASN A 31 -24.74 -11.08 19.66
C ASN A 31 -25.26 -11.45 18.27
N ARG A 32 -24.34 -11.76 17.36
CA ARG A 32 -24.67 -12.33 16.05
C ARG A 32 -24.60 -13.84 16.18
N LYS A 33 -25.74 -14.49 16.13
CA LYS A 33 -25.79 -15.96 16.07
C LYS A 33 -24.86 -16.45 14.98
N ALA A 34 -24.06 -17.45 15.27
CA ALA A 34 -23.22 -18.10 14.27
C ALA A 34 -24.12 -18.64 13.15
N PRO A 35 -23.67 -18.57 11.86
CA PRO A 35 -24.44 -19.13 10.74
C PRO A 35 -24.76 -20.62 10.87
N ILE A 36 -23.97 -21.33 11.68
CA ILE A 36 -24.15 -22.75 12.01
C ILE A 36 -24.09 -22.85 13.54
N GLU A 37 -25.19 -23.17 14.19
CA GLU A 37 -25.23 -23.49 15.62
C GLU A 37 -24.74 -24.93 15.78
N LEU A 38 -23.62 -25.13 16.47
CA LEU A 38 -23.18 -26.47 16.84
C LEU A 38 -24.10 -27.02 17.91
N PRO A 39 -24.52 -28.30 17.83
CA PRO A 39 -25.30 -28.96 18.86
C PRO A 39 -24.58 -28.87 20.23
N PRO A 40 -25.31 -28.60 21.33
CA PRO A 40 -24.73 -28.45 22.67
C PRO A 40 -23.84 -29.64 23.10
N GLU A 41 -24.17 -30.84 22.63
CA GLU A 41 -23.44 -32.08 22.90
C GLU A 41 -22.00 -32.07 22.33
N LEU A 42 -21.73 -31.25 21.33
CA LEU A 42 -20.39 -31.12 20.74
C LEU A 42 -19.54 -30.02 21.39
N LEU A 43 -20.15 -29.15 22.20
CA LEU A 43 -19.45 -28.03 22.83
C LEU A 43 -18.82 -28.37 24.20
N GLY A 44 -19.14 -29.53 24.80
CA GLY A 44 -18.52 -30.02 26.03
C GLY A 44 -18.80 -29.19 27.29
N HIS A 45 -19.59 -28.10 27.19
CA HIS A 45 -20.03 -27.26 28.32
C HIS A 45 -21.34 -26.55 27.96
N GLU A 46 -22.13 -26.24 28.96
CA GLU A 46 -23.36 -25.48 28.84
C GLU A 46 -23.01 -24.05 28.38
N VAL A 47 -23.56 -23.63 27.25
CA VAL A 47 -23.45 -22.23 26.77
C VAL A 47 -24.50 -21.44 27.56
N HIS A 48 -24.07 -20.68 28.55
CA HIS A 48 -24.96 -19.76 29.28
C HIS A 48 -25.44 -18.66 28.35
N ALA A 49 -26.71 -18.26 28.48
CA ALA A 49 -27.34 -17.22 27.66
C ALA A 49 -26.54 -15.88 27.65
N ASP A 50 -25.76 -15.64 28.68
CA ASP A 50 -24.95 -14.43 28.87
C ASP A 50 -23.47 -14.56 28.46
N ALA A 51 -23.06 -15.73 27.96
CA ALA A 51 -21.64 -15.98 27.61
C ALA A 51 -21.03 -14.91 26.69
N HIS A 52 -21.81 -14.41 25.72
CA HIS A 52 -21.38 -13.34 24.84
C HIS A 52 -21.10 -12.03 25.62
N ILE A 53 -21.98 -11.65 26.52
CA ILE A 53 -21.83 -10.43 27.32
C ILE A 53 -20.64 -10.55 28.28
N GLU A 54 -20.41 -11.74 28.83
CA GLU A 54 -19.24 -11.98 29.69
C GLU A 54 -17.92 -11.85 28.92
N GLU A 55 -17.87 -12.36 27.69
CA GLU A 55 -16.69 -12.23 26.83
C GLU A 55 -16.45 -10.76 26.44
N GLU A 56 -17.48 -10.04 26.02
CA GLU A 56 -17.40 -8.61 25.74
C GLU A 56 -16.97 -7.80 26.99
N ARG A 57 -17.41 -8.20 28.18
CA ARG A 57 -16.99 -7.57 29.45
C ARG A 57 -15.51 -7.82 29.74
N ARG A 58 -14.99 -9.02 29.49
CA ARG A 58 -13.56 -9.32 29.60
C ARG A 58 -12.75 -8.46 28.61
N LEU A 59 -13.24 -8.31 27.39
CA LEU A 59 -12.62 -7.47 26.37
C LEU A 59 -12.61 -5.99 26.79
N PHE A 60 -13.73 -5.49 27.32
CA PHE A 60 -13.81 -4.14 27.87
C PHE A 60 -12.79 -3.93 29.00
N TYR A 61 -12.69 -4.88 29.94
CA TYR A 61 -11.71 -4.85 31.02
C TYR A 61 -10.26 -4.81 30.47
N VAL A 62 -9.96 -5.62 29.46
CA VAL A 62 -8.65 -5.56 28.79
C VAL A 62 -8.38 -4.16 28.24
N GLY A 63 -9.34 -3.55 27.55
CA GLY A 63 -9.20 -2.18 27.05
C GLY A 63 -8.93 -1.16 28.18
N CYS A 64 -9.66 -1.24 29.29
CA CYS A 64 -9.48 -0.36 30.45
C CYS A 64 -8.08 -0.49 31.07
N THR A 65 -7.57 -1.70 31.18
CA THR A 65 -6.26 -1.97 31.79
C THR A 65 -5.06 -1.60 30.92
N ARG A 66 -5.29 -1.09 29.69
CA ARG A 66 -4.20 -0.63 28.82
C ARG A 66 -3.67 0.76 29.21
N ALA A 67 -4.41 1.51 30.04
CA ALA A 67 -4.05 2.86 30.43
C ALA A 67 -3.09 2.88 31.62
N LYS A 68 -1.90 3.52 31.45
CA LYS A 68 -0.93 3.73 32.55
C LYS A 68 -1.22 4.97 33.38
N LYS A 69 -1.71 6.05 32.75
CA LYS A 69 -1.93 7.33 33.42
C LYS A 69 -3.38 7.74 33.47
N ARG A 70 -4.07 7.72 32.31
CA ARG A 70 -5.49 8.12 32.23
C ARG A 70 -6.23 7.31 31.18
N LEU A 71 -7.49 7.03 31.48
CA LEU A 71 -8.46 6.38 30.61
C LEU A 71 -9.59 7.35 30.36
N TYR A 72 -9.99 7.48 29.10
CA TYR A 72 -11.10 8.34 28.68
C TYR A 72 -12.13 7.49 27.95
N PHE A 73 -13.39 7.62 28.30
CA PHE A 73 -14.51 7.04 27.57
C PHE A 73 -15.17 8.12 26.72
N VAL A 74 -15.38 7.81 25.44
CA VAL A 74 -15.99 8.74 24.49
C VAL A 74 -17.27 8.12 23.95
N SER A 75 -18.38 8.82 24.14
CA SER A 75 -19.71 8.42 23.73
C SER A 75 -20.44 9.61 23.10
N SER A 76 -21.42 9.33 22.25
CA SER A 76 -22.37 10.32 21.73
C SER A 76 -23.76 9.68 21.65
N SER A 77 -24.79 10.46 21.91
CA SER A 77 -26.17 10.01 21.68
C SER A 77 -26.56 10.09 20.18
N ASP A 78 -25.82 10.87 19.38
CA ASP A 78 -26.03 11.05 17.96
C ASP A 78 -24.76 10.73 17.16
N TYR A 79 -24.86 9.80 16.22
CA TYR A 79 -23.85 9.39 15.25
C TYR A 79 -24.36 9.58 13.81
N GLY A 80 -25.25 10.54 13.57
CA GLY A 80 -25.80 10.81 12.24
C GLY A 80 -26.83 9.80 11.74
N GLY A 81 -27.41 8.97 12.63
CA GLY A 81 -28.42 7.96 12.30
C GLY A 81 -29.86 8.36 12.71
N LYS A 82 -30.86 7.63 12.21
CA LYS A 82 -32.28 7.89 12.53
C LYS A 82 -32.65 7.66 14.02
N ARG A 83 -31.83 6.98 14.79
CA ARG A 83 -32.12 6.65 16.19
C ARG A 83 -30.98 7.11 17.10
N LYS A 84 -31.32 7.76 18.20
CA LYS A 84 -30.37 8.08 19.28
C LYS A 84 -29.80 6.78 19.86
N LYS A 85 -28.50 6.81 20.19
CA LYS A 85 -27.80 5.71 20.81
C LYS A 85 -27.86 5.82 22.34
N LYS A 86 -27.96 4.69 23.00
CA LYS A 86 -27.87 4.59 24.46
C LYS A 86 -26.41 4.44 24.88
N LEU A 87 -26.08 4.93 26.05
CA LEU A 87 -24.78 4.71 26.66
C LEU A 87 -24.48 3.20 26.77
N SER A 88 -23.22 2.84 26.67
CA SER A 88 -22.78 1.45 26.87
C SER A 88 -23.21 0.96 28.25
N ARG A 89 -23.82 -0.23 28.33
CA ARG A 89 -24.17 -0.87 29.63
C ARG A 89 -22.96 -1.03 30.54
N PHE A 90 -21.77 -1.26 29.98
CA PHE A 90 -20.56 -1.41 30.80
C PHE A 90 -20.17 -0.11 31.49
N LEU A 91 -20.43 1.04 30.88
CA LEU A 91 -20.25 2.33 31.54
C LEU A 91 -21.28 2.53 32.66
N SER A 92 -22.53 2.14 32.45
CA SER A 92 -23.56 2.19 33.45
C SER A 92 -23.26 1.24 34.66
N GLU A 93 -22.73 0.04 34.38
CA GLU A 93 -22.31 -0.94 35.39
C GLU A 93 -21.17 -0.42 36.28
N ILE A 94 -20.29 0.46 35.79
CA ILE A 94 -19.21 1.07 36.57
C ILE A 94 -19.55 2.46 37.11
N GLY A 95 -20.83 2.85 37.06
CA GLY A 95 -21.36 4.03 37.74
C GLY A 95 -21.47 5.30 36.87
N PHE A 96 -21.21 5.23 35.58
CA PHE A 96 -21.48 6.36 34.68
C PHE A 96 -22.96 6.34 34.28
N THR A 97 -23.71 7.38 34.64
CA THR A 97 -25.08 7.58 34.19
C THR A 97 -25.18 8.74 33.23
N ASP A 98 -26.24 8.79 32.41
CA ASP A 98 -26.45 9.87 31.43
C ASP A 98 -26.56 11.26 32.09
N GLU A 99 -26.79 11.34 33.39
CA GLU A 99 -27.05 12.59 34.11
C GLU A 99 -25.85 13.14 34.93
N GLU A 100 -24.93 12.31 35.43
CA GLU A 100 -23.98 12.74 36.46
C GLU A 100 -22.50 12.85 35.99
N ALA A 101 -22.12 12.20 34.93
CA ALA A 101 -20.70 12.05 34.58
C ALA A 101 -20.25 12.89 33.38
N VAL A 102 -21.15 13.64 32.79
CA VAL A 102 -20.89 14.23 31.49
C VAL A 102 -20.61 15.71 31.69
N SER A 103 -19.33 16.06 31.77
CA SER A 103 -18.89 17.35 31.24
C SER A 103 -19.18 17.33 29.72
N VAL A 104 -20.45 17.51 29.37
CA VAL A 104 -20.86 17.72 27.98
C VAL A 104 -20.32 19.07 27.57
N LYS A 105 -19.12 19.08 27.03
CA LYS A 105 -18.72 20.20 26.19
C LYS A 105 -19.51 20.03 24.88
N ASN A 106 -20.67 20.67 24.84
CA ASN A 106 -21.36 20.87 23.58
C ASN A 106 -20.42 21.70 22.69
N PHE A 107 -19.77 21.03 21.77
CA PHE A 107 -19.11 21.72 20.66
C PHE A 107 -20.21 22.19 19.75
N THR A 108 -20.77 23.39 20.05
CA THR A 108 -21.50 24.16 19.06
C THR A 108 -20.47 24.64 18.02
N GLU A 109 -20.79 24.50 16.74
CA GLU A 109 -19.94 24.82 15.58
C GLU A 109 -19.32 26.23 15.57
N ASN A 110 -19.65 27.08 16.54
CA ASN A 110 -19.26 28.51 16.60
C ASN A 110 -18.35 28.89 17.77
N GLN A 111 -17.82 27.94 18.54
CA GLN A 111 -16.71 28.25 19.40
C GLN A 111 -15.42 27.92 18.65
N GLU A 112 -14.86 28.94 17.99
CA GLU A 112 -13.43 28.97 17.76
C GLU A 112 -12.76 28.59 19.09
N SER A 113 -12.30 27.37 19.17
CA SER A 113 -11.62 26.85 20.34
C SER A 113 -10.41 27.74 20.57
N SER A 114 -10.46 28.61 21.57
CA SER A 114 -9.29 29.33 22.10
C SER A 114 -8.31 28.31 22.75
N PHE A 115 -7.95 27.27 22.05
CA PHE A 115 -6.73 26.53 22.29
C PHE A 115 -5.56 27.32 21.72
N THR A 116 -5.38 28.56 22.25
CA THR A 116 -4.16 29.34 22.09
C THR A 116 -3.05 28.85 23.03
N GLN A 117 -2.88 27.54 23.18
CA GLN A 117 -1.54 27.03 23.35
C GLN A 117 -1.01 26.89 21.93
N PRO A 118 0.12 27.55 21.59
CA PRO A 118 0.78 27.28 20.33
C PRO A 118 0.90 25.76 20.30
N ALA A 119 0.33 25.14 19.27
CA ALA A 119 0.46 23.71 19.06
C ALA A 119 1.97 23.47 19.16
N GLN A 120 2.41 22.76 20.21
CA GLN A 120 3.80 22.31 20.25
C GLN A 120 3.97 21.63 18.91
N GLU A 121 4.82 22.20 18.06
CA GLU A 121 5.13 21.59 16.77
C GLU A 121 5.57 20.19 17.09
N VAL A 122 4.69 19.23 16.82
CA VAL A 122 5.06 17.81 16.94
C VAL A 122 6.13 17.61 15.88
N LEU A 123 7.38 17.67 16.31
CA LEU A 123 8.53 17.47 15.45
C LEU A 123 8.51 16.03 14.94
N TYR A 124 7.81 15.81 13.85
CA TYR A 124 7.83 14.54 13.16
C TYR A 124 9.25 14.27 12.65
N GLN A 125 9.73 13.06 12.85
CA GLN A 125 10.96 12.64 12.20
C GLN A 125 10.70 12.48 10.70
N LEU A 126 11.43 13.24 9.91
CA LEU A 126 11.35 13.12 8.46
C LEU A 126 12.10 11.86 8.01
N PRO A 127 11.65 11.19 6.92
CA PRO A 127 12.37 10.07 6.34
C PRO A 127 13.78 10.49 5.91
N LYS A 128 14.75 9.61 6.08
CA LYS A 128 16.13 9.79 5.58
C LYS A 128 16.30 9.25 4.16
N LYS A 129 15.39 8.40 3.71
CA LYS A 129 15.37 7.79 2.38
C LYS A 129 13.98 7.94 1.81
N PHE A 130 13.91 8.16 0.52
CA PHE A 130 12.66 8.47 -0.17
C PHE A 130 12.41 7.48 -1.31
N SER A 131 11.16 7.10 -1.51
CA SER A 131 10.74 6.30 -2.65
C SER A 131 10.07 7.18 -3.73
N PHE A 132 10.00 6.67 -4.96
CA PHE A 132 9.28 7.35 -6.04
C PHE A 132 7.80 7.58 -5.70
N SER A 133 7.13 6.63 -5.06
CA SER A 133 5.75 6.78 -4.64
C SER A 133 5.54 7.91 -3.62
N GLN A 134 6.53 8.16 -2.75
CA GLN A 134 6.51 9.29 -1.82
C GLN A 134 6.64 10.63 -2.55
N VAL A 135 7.54 10.71 -3.55
CA VAL A 135 7.66 11.90 -4.42
C VAL A 135 6.34 12.17 -5.13
N ARG A 136 5.72 11.17 -5.74
CA ARG A 136 4.41 11.29 -6.41
C ARG A 136 3.29 11.70 -5.48
N SER A 137 3.26 11.17 -4.25
CA SER A 137 2.28 11.54 -3.24
C SER A 137 2.40 13.01 -2.86
N TYR A 138 3.63 13.50 -2.66
CA TYR A 138 3.88 14.91 -2.36
C TYR A 138 3.49 15.83 -3.51
N GLN A 139 3.86 15.49 -4.75
CA GLN A 139 3.48 16.23 -5.95
C GLN A 139 1.95 16.31 -6.14
N SER A 140 1.25 15.23 -5.82
CA SER A 140 -0.21 15.20 -5.90
C SER A 140 -0.84 16.13 -4.87
N CYS A 141 -0.38 16.06 -3.63
CA CYS A 141 -0.77 16.95 -2.54
C CYS A 141 0.20 16.80 -1.35
N PRO A 142 0.95 17.84 -0.97
CA PRO A 142 1.86 17.78 0.18
C PRO A 142 1.17 17.35 1.48
N TYR A 143 -0.09 17.70 1.66
CA TYR A 143 -0.88 17.27 2.81
C TYR A 143 -1.20 15.76 2.76
N GLN A 144 -1.49 15.19 1.58
CA GLN A 144 -1.66 13.74 1.40
C GLN A 144 -0.38 13.00 1.81
N TYR A 145 0.78 13.49 1.36
CA TYR A 145 2.08 12.95 1.77
C TYR A 145 2.25 12.98 3.30
N LYS A 146 1.92 14.11 3.95
CA LYS A 146 1.97 14.24 5.41
C LYS A 146 1.11 13.18 6.09
N LEU A 147 -0.14 12.99 5.64
CA LEU A 147 -1.04 12.00 6.22
C LEU A 147 -0.51 10.56 6.06
N GLY A 148 -0.08 10.19 4.84
CA GLY A 148 0.34 8.83 4.52
C GLY A 148 1.75 8.49 4.98
N SER A 149 2.74 9.37 4.68
CA SER A 149 4.16 9.05 4.88
C SER A 149 4.70 9.50 6.24
N ILE A 150 4.23 10.63 6.75
CA ILE A 150 4.71 11.19 8.03
C ILE A 150 3.85 10.68 9.19
N LEU A 151 2.54 10.88 9.12
CA LEU A 151 1.60 10.45 10.17
C LEU A 151 1.25 8.96 10.09
N LYS A 152 1.53 8.33 8.97
CA LYS A 152 1.26 6.91 8.68
C LYS A 152 -0.17 6.52 8.99
N ILE A 153 -1.12 7.38 8.59
CA ILE A 153 -2.54 7.08 8.74
C ILE A 153 -2.86 5.93 7.78
N PRO A 154 -3.37 4.80 8.30
CA PRO A 154 -3.67 3.65 7.47
C PRO A 154 -4.80 3.99 6.49
N THR A 155 -4.58 3.64 5.23
CA THR A 155 -5.57 3.75 4.17
C THR A 155 -6.11 2.38 3.79
N ARG A 156 -7.32 2.36 3.27
CA ARG A 156 -7.83 1.17 2.59
C ARG A 156 -7.13 1.04 1.25
N GLY A 157 -6.67 -0.14 0.91
CA GLY A 157 -6.31 -0.46 -0.45
C GLY A 157 -7.54 -0.38 -1.38
N ASN A 158 -7.31 -0.52 -2.68
CA ASN A 158 -8.37 -0.57 -3.67
C ASN A 158 -8.14 -1.75 -4.64
N ALA A 159 -9.15 -2.09 -5.42
CA ALA A 159 -9.11 -3.22 -6.35
C ALA A 159 -7.94 -3.12 -7.35
N ARG A 160 -7.65 -1.91 -7.85
CA ARG A 160 -6.55 -1.68 -8.80
C ARG A 160 -5.18 -1.97 -8.19
N PHE A 161 -4.99 -1.59 -6.93
CA PHE A 161 -3.76 -1.86 -6.18
C PHE A 161 -3.57 -3.37 -5.96
N SER A 162 -4.61 -4.07 -5.47
CA SER A 162 -4.56 -5.53 -5.26
C SER A 162 -4.30 -6.27 -6.57
N TYR A 163 -4.96 -5.86 -7.64
CA TYR A 163 -4.77 -6.43 -8.96
C TYR A 163 -3.35 -6.18 -9.49
N GLY A 164 -2.88 -4.93 -9.44
CA GLY A 164 -1.52 -4.58 -9.85
C GLY A 164 -0.46 -5.40 -9.10
N GLN A 165 -0.54 -5.46 -7.78
CA GLN A 165 0.37 -6.26 -6.97
C GLN A 165 0.30 -7.76 -7.31
N SER A 166 -0.90 -8.30 -7.57
CA SER A 166 -1.06 -9.70 -7.98
C SER A 166 -0.32 -10.00 -9.28
N MET A 167 -0.42 -9.10 -10.26
CA MET A 167 0.25 -9.21 -11.55
C MET A 167 1.78 -9.13 -11.41
N HIS A 168 2.29 -8.12 -10.69
CA HIS A 168 3.72 -7.96 -10.43
C HIS A 168 4.30 -9.18 -9.69
N LEU A 169 3.65 -9.63 -8.63
CA LEU A 169 4.11 -10.80 -7.86
C LEU A 169 4.12 -12.08 -8.70
N THR A 170 3.16 -12.23 -9.62
CA THR A 170 3.10 -13.39 -10.51
C THR A 170 4.27 -13.37 -11.49
N LEU A 171 4.53 -12.25 -12.15
CA LEU A 171 5.63 -12.12 -13.09
C LEU A 171 6.99 -12.20 -12.40
N GLN A 172 7.13 -11.60 -11.23
CA GLN A 172 8.32 -11.75 -10.39
C GLN A 172 8.65 -13.22 -10.17
N LYS A 173 7.71 -13.99 -9.62
CA LYS A 173 7.93 -15.41 -9.33
C LYS A 173 8.12 -16.28 -10.58
N PHE A 174 7.48 -15.92 -11.68
CA PHE A 174 7.67 -16.58 -12.95
C PHE A 174 9.13 -16.43 -13.44
N TYR A 175 9.65 -15.20 -13.41
CA TYR A 175 11.02 -14.95 -13.85
C TYR A 175 12.08 -15.39 -12.83
N GLU A 176 11.79 -15.35 -11.52
CA GLU A 176 12.65 -15.95 -10.49
C GLU A 176 12.85 -17.44 -10.79
N HIS A 177 11.76 -18.17 -11.07
CA HIS A 177 11.85 -19.57 -11.45
C HIS A 177 12.64 -19.79 -12.74
N MET A 178 12.47 -18.90 -13.75
CA MET A 178 13.23 -18.99 -15.00
C MET A 178 14.74 -18.76 -14.74
N LEU A 179 15.09 -17.78 -13.94
CA LEU A 179 16.48 -17.51 -13.52
C LEU A 179 17.08 -18.72 -12.80
N GLU A 180 16.41 -19.27 -11.82
CA GLU A 180 16.87 -20.43 -11.05
C GLU A 180 17.07 -21.66 -11.93
N ALA A 181 16.09 -21.99 -12.77
CA ALA A 181 16.13 -23.16 -13.64
C ALA A 181 17.26 -23.07 -14.69
N ASN A 182 17.53 -21.88 -15.20
CA ASN A 182 18.57 -21.69 -16.22
C ASN A 182 19.96 -21.43 -15.61
N SER A 183 20.06 -20.92 -14.39
CA SER A 183 21.33 -20.78 -13.65
C SER A 183 21.87 -22.15 -13.21
N ALA A 184 21.01 -23.04 -12.76
CA ALA A 184 21.40 -24.42 -12.39
C ALA A 184 21.89 -25.25 -13.59
N ALA A 185 21.43 -24.91 -14.81
CA ALA A 185 21.87 -25.54 -16.05
C ALA A 185 23.25 -25.03 -16.55
N GLN A 186 23.76 -23.95 -15.97
CA GLN A 186 25.05 -23.33 -16.32
C GLN A 186 26.23 -23.85 -15.47
N GLY A 187 26.31 -25.08 -15.09
CA GLY A 187 27.38 -25.71 -14.33
C GLY A 187 28.60 -24.84 -14.06
N SER A 188 28.97 -24.71 -12.77
CA SER A 188 30.23 -24.17 -12.23
C SER A 188 30.62 -22.73 -12.62
N LEU A 189 30.87 -21.93 -11.59
CA LEU A 189 31.24 -20.50 -11.59
C LEU A 189 32.56 -20.17 -12.32
N PHE A 190 33.20 -21.14 -12.99
CA PHE A 190 34.54 -21.02 -13.59
C PHE A 190 34.62 -21.35 -15.09
N GLU A 191 33.49 -21.58 -15.77
CA GLU A 191 33.50 -21.78 -17.22
C GLU A 191 32.91 -20.57 -17.94
N ALA A 192 33.65 -20.11 -18.97
CA ALA A 192 33.26 -18.98 -19.80
C ALA A 192 31.86 -19.15 -20.38
N PRO A 193 31.07 -18.07 -20.56
CA PRO A 193 29.70 -18.17 -21.05
C PRO A 193 29.68 -18.74 -22.45
N VAL A 194 29.22 -19.97 -22.57
CA VAL A 194 28.88 -20.57 -23.86
C VAL A 194 27.60 -19.88 -24.32
N LYS A 195 27.66 -19.18 -25.49
CA LYS A 195 26.48 -18.68 -26.20
C LYS A 195 25.53 -19.85 -26.41
N LYS A 196 24.43 -19.92 -25.65
CA LYS A 196 23.32 -20.82 -25.95
C LYS A 196 22.40 -20.12 -26.94
N GLU A 197 22.23 -20.72 -28.10
CA GLU A 197 21.10 -20.49 -28.99
C GLU A 197 19.80 -20.74 -28.22
N THR A 198 18.70 -20.14 -28.63
CA THR A 198 17.36 -20.18 -28.00
C THR A 198 16.79 -21.58 -27.78
N ASP A 199 17.40 -22.62 -28.31
CA ASP A 199 17.07 -24.04 -28.18
C ASP A 199 17.59 -24.62 -26.85
N GLY A 200 16.92 -24.34 -25.74
CA GLY A 200 17.27 -24.96 -24.47
C GLY A 200 16.89 -24.18 -23.20
N LEU A 201 16.21 -23.05 -23.33
CA LEU A 201 15.70 -22.33 -22.15
C LEU A 201 14.59 -23.12 -21.44
N ILE A 202 14.74 -23.25 -20.12
CA ILE A 202 13.71 -23.85 -19.27
C ILE A 202 12.72 -22.76 -18.90
N VAL A 203 11.51 -22.85 -19.43
CA VAL A 203 10.40 -21.93 -19.15
C VAL A 203 9.25 -22.67 -18.51
N MET A 204 8.63 -22.07 -17.51
CA MET A 204 7.43 -22.59 -16.88
C MET A 204 6.31 -22.71 -17.92
N SER A 205 5.56 -23.82 -17.92
CA SER A 205 4.40 -23.98 -18.82
C SER A 205 3.28 -22.99 -18.49
N LEU A 206 2.44 -22.69 -19.47
CA LEU A 206 1.29 -21.82 -19.30
C LEU A 206 0.39 -22.26 -18.13
N ASP A 207 0.10 -23.56 -18.02
CA ASP A 207 -0.76 -24.06 -16.95
C ASP A 207 -0.17 -23.80 -15.57
N LYS A 208 1.13 -24.02 -15.40
CA LYS A 208 1.83 -23.69 -14.14
C LYS A 208 1.84 -22.19 -13.86
N LEU A 209 2.01 -21.35 -14.89
CA LEU A 209 1.95 -19.90 -14.73
C LEU A 209 0.54 -19.43 -14.32
N LEU A 210 -0.51 -20.01 -14.89
CA LEU A 210 -1.90 -19.71 -14.48
C LEU A 210 -2.19 -20.18 -13.05
N GLU A 211 -1.64 -21.32 -12.63
CA GLU A 211 -1.71 -21.76 -11.23
C GLU A 211 -0.94 -20.83 -10.29
N LEU A 212 0.23 -20.34 -10.72
CA LEU A 212 1.02 -19.36 -9.98
C LEU A 212 0.22 -18.06 -9.78
N TYR A 213 -0.44 -17.55 -10.83
CA TYR A 213 -1.32 -16.41 -10.72
C TYR A 213 -2.44 -16.62 -9.69
N LYS A 214 -3.10 -17.78 -9.69
CA LYS A 214 -4.13 -18.12 -8.69
C LYS A 214 -3.60 -18.02 -7.26
N ARG A 215 -2.35 -18.45 -7.01
CA ARG A 215 -1.70 -18.38 -5.69
C ARG A 215 -1.26 -16.97 -5.33
N CYS A 216 -0.86 -16.16 -6.31
CA CYS A 216 -0.41 -14.78 -6.13
C CYS A 216 -1.54 -13.78 -6.08
N PHE A 217 -2.77 -14.18 -6.43
CA PHE A 217 -3.92 -13.28 -6.46
C PHE A 217 -4.28 -12.82 -5.05
N ILE A 218 -4.20 -11.50 -4.84
CA ILE A 218 -4.57 -10.85 -3.58
C ILE A 218 -6.09 -10.73 -3.52
N HIS A 219 -6.69 -11.24 -2.46
CA HIS A 219 -8.15 -11.36 -2.33
C HIS A 219 -8.84 -10.17 -1.67
N ASP A 220 -8.08 -9.20 -1.19
CA ASP A 220 -8.56 -8.04 -0.43
C ASP A 220 -8.82 -6.82 -1.30
N TRP A 221 -9.56 -5.86 -0.75
CA TRP A 221 -9.76 -4.52 -1.30
C TRP A 221 -10.63 -4.41 -2.55
N TYR A 222 -11.39 -5.45 -2.90
CA TYR A 222 -12.40 -5.38 -3.97
C TYR A 222 -13.73 -4.87 -3.41
N GLU A 223 -14.43 -4.05 -4.19
CA GLU A 223 -15.71 -3.43 -3.80
C GLU A 223 -16.82 -4.46 -3.60
N SER A 224 -16.81 -5.53 -4.40
CA SER A 224 -17.79 -6.61 -4.38
C SER A 224 -17.20 -7.93 -4.87
N ALA A 225 -17.91 -9.04 -4.63
CA ALA A 225 -17.56 -10.34 -5.18
C ALA A 225 -17.56 -10.34 -6.72
N ALA A 226 -18.46 -9.59 -7.35
CA ALA A 226 -18.50 -9.43 -8.80
C ALA A 226 -17.25 -8.69 -9.31
N ASN A 227 -16.92 -7.56 -8.71
CA ASN A 227 -15.72 -6.79 -9.05
C ASN A 227 -14.45 -7.63 -8.89
N LYS A 228 -14.32 -8.40 -7.81
CA LYS A 228 -13.23 -9.34 -7.59
C LYS A 228 -13.13 -10.38 -8.72
N LYS A 229 -14.27 -10.96 -9.14
CA LYS A 229 -14.32 -11.94 -10.22
C LYS A 229 -13.88 -11.34 -11.56
N GLU A 230 -14.26 -10.09 -11.85
CA GLU A 230 -13.85 -9.36 -13.05
C GLU A 230 -12.34 -9.17 -13.10
N TYR A 231 -11.72 -8.64 -12.03
CA TYR A 231 -10.26 -8.46 -11.96
C TYR A 231 -9.50 -9.79 -12.02
N TYR A 232 -10.06 -10.84 -11.38
CA TYR A 232 -9.45 -12.17 -11.46
C TYR A 232 -9.45 -12.72 -12.89
N ALA A 233 -10.58 -12.60 -13.59
CA ALA A 233 -10.71 -13.04 -14.98
C ALA A 233 -9.83 -12.21 -15.94
N LEU A 234 -9.77 -10.89 -15.72
CA LEU A 234 -8.89 -9.99 -16.47
C LEU A 234 -7.42 -10.43 -16.33
N GLY A 235 -6.98 -10.72 -15.11
CA GLY A 235 -5.59 -11.16 -14.90
C GLY A 235 -5.27 -12.50 -15.52
N LEU A 236 -6.19 -13.48 -15.48
CA LEU A 236 -6.01 -14.75 -16.20
C LEU A 236 -5.85 -14.53 -17.71
N ALA A 237 -6.68 -13.65 -18.29
CA ALA A 237 -6.60 -13.32 -19.71
C ALA A 237 -5.29 -12.60 -20.04
N SER A 238 -4.89 -11.62 -19.22
CA SER A 238 -3.63 -10.86 -19.40
C SER A 238 -2.40 -11.76 -19.29
N ILE A 239 -2.33 -12.66 -18.30
CA ILE A 239 -1.21 -13.61 -18.14
C ILE A 239 -1.15 -14.60 -19.32
N LYS A 240 -2.31 -15.07 -19.80
CA LYS A 240 -2.35 -15.94 -20.98
C LYS A 240 -1.84 -15.19 -22.22
N ALA A 241 -2.32 -13.99 -22.47
CA ALA A 241 -1.89 -13.17 -23.59
C ALA A 241 -0.40 -12.81 -23.51
N PHE A 242 0.10 -12.50 -22.31
CA PHE A 242 1.52 -12.29 -22.04
C PHE A 242 2.34 -13.53 -22.41
N TYR A 243 1.94 -14.72 -21.99
CA TYR A 243 2.64 -15.96 -22.28
C TYR A 243 2.69 -16.24 -23.78
N GLU A 244 1.55 -16.13 -24.47
CA GLU A 244 1.45 -16.37 -25.92
C GLU A 244 2.28 -15.37 -26.73
N SER A 245 2.40 -14.13 -26.27
CA SER A 245 3.22 -13.11 -26.95
C SER A 245 4.72 -13.33 -26.83
N HIS A 246 5.18 -14.16 -25.90
CA HIS A 246 6.60 -14.43 -25.65
C HIS A 246 7.01 -15.88 -25.92
N LYS A 247 6.07 -16.77 -26.31
CA LYS A 247 6.34 -18.22 -26.39
C LYS A 247 7.48 -18.60 -27.30
N ASP A 248 7.73 -17.81 -28.35
CA ASP A 248 8.76 -18.06 -29.36
C ASP A 248 10.05 -17.23 -29.14
N ASP A 249 10.03 -16.30 -28.16
CA ASP A 249 11.15 -15.38 -27.89
C ASP A 249 11.27 -15.06 -26.39
N TRP A 250 11.49 -16.10 -25.59
CA TRP A 250 11.75 -15.92 -24.17
C TRP A 250 13.17 -15.41 -23.94
N GLN A 251 13.29 -14.39 -23.12
CA GLN A 251 14.59 -13.87 -22.66
C GLN A 251 14.71 -14.04 -21.15
N VAL A 252 15.87 -14.55 -20.72
CA VAL A 252 16.21 -14.59 -19.30
C VAL A 252 16.58 -13.18 -18.88
N PRO A 253 15.86 -12.57 -17.93
CA PRO A 253 16.21 -11.23 -17.48
C PRO A 253 17.57 -11.21 -16.79
N LEU A 254 18.27 -10.09 -16.89
CA LEU A 254 19.49 -9.85 -16.13
C LEU A 254 19.19 -9.73 -14.63
N ALA A 255 18.11 -9.01 -14.29
CA ALA A 255 17.66 -8.84 -12.92
C ALA A 255 16.14 -8.61 -12.85
N ILE A 256 15.57 -9.01 -11.69
CA ILE A 256 14.15 -8.84 -11.38
C ILE A 256 14.05 -8.22 -9.99
N GLU A 257 13.08 -7.33 -9.80
CA GLU A 257 12.87 -6.61 -8.53
C GLU A 257 14.21 -6.07 -7.98
N ALA A 258 15.02 -5.55 -8.92
CA ALA A 258 16.37 -5.08 -8.61
C ALA A 258 16.32 -3.89 -7.66
N TRP A 259 16.77 -4.09 -6.45
CA TRP A 259 16.81 -3.04 -5.44
C TRP A 259 17.87 -2.00 -5.78
N PHE A 260 17.51 -0.73 -5.66
CA PHE A 260 18.47 0.36 -5.81
C PHE A 260 18.40 1.34 -4.65
N SER A 261 19.54 1.99 -4.40
CA SER A 261 19.66 3.12 -3.49
C SER A 261 20.68 4.08 -4.09
N VAL A 262 20.22 5.24 -4.56
CA VAL A 262 21.05 6.22 -5.28
C VAL A 262 20.88 7.61 -4.72
N ASP A 263 21.91 8.42 -4.90
CA ASP A 263 21.84 9.84 -4.57
C ASP A 263 21.15 10.64 -5.68
N VAL A 264 20.26 11.52 -5.29
CA VAL A 264 19.66 12.53 -6.16
C VAL A 264 19.75 13.87 -5.42
N GLN A 265 20.68 14.73 -5.83
CA GLN A 265 20.92 16.05 -5.24
C GLN A 265 21.10 16.01 -3.70
N GLY A 266 21.95 15.10 -3.21
CA GLY A 266 22.24 14.95 -1.80
C GLY A 266 21.19 14.20 -0.99
N ASN A 267 20.19 13.64 -1.64
CA ASN A 267 19.12 12.86 -1.01
C ASN A 267 19.14 11.40 -1.48
N THR A 268 18.95 10.48 -0.56
CA THR A 268 18.90 9.06 -0.90
C THR A 268 17.52 8.67 -1.43
N MET A 269 17.46 8.33 -2.71
CA MET A 269 16.30 7.68 -3.33
C MET A 269 16.47 6.17 -3.33
N HIS A 270 15.39 5.43 -3.04
CA HIS A 270 15.42 3.98 -3.07
C HIS A 270 14.16 3.41 -3.76
N GLY A 271 14.29 2.21 -4.28
CA GLY A 271 13.18 1.54 -4.94
C GLY A 271 13.58 0.19 -5.49
N ARG A 272 12.71 -0.34 -6.32
CA ARG A 272 12.95 -1.58 -7.07
C ARG A 272 12.63 -1.35 -8.53
N ILE A 273 13.45 -1.90 -9.40
CA ILE A 273 13.22 -1.96 -10.84
C ILE A 273 12.60 -3.31 -11.13
N ASP A 274 11.42 -3.34 -11.73
CA ASP A 274 10.66 -4.58 -11.92
C ASP A 274 11.45 -5.62 -12.72
N ARG A 275 12.09 -5.19 -13.83
CA ARG A 275 12.88 -6.07 -14.69
C ARG A 275 13.96 -5.30 -15.44
N ILE A 276 15.14 -5.90 -15.55
CA ILE A 276 16.25 -5.42 -16.38
C ILE A 276 16.64 -6.56 -17.32
N ASP A 277 16.65 -6.30 -18.62
CA ASP A 277 17.10 -7.22 -19.65
C ASP A 277 18.41 -6.73 -20.28
N GLN A 278 19.25 -7.66 -20.66
CA GLN A 278 20.39 -7.36 -21.54
C GLN A 278 19.98 -7.62 -22.99
N LEU A 279 20.11 -6.60 -23.83
CA LEU A 279 19.83 -6.69 -25.26
C LEU A 279 20.98 -7.38 -26.00
N PRO A 280 20.74 -7.85 -27.25
CA PRO A 280 21.78 -8.56 -28.04
C PRO A 280 23.04 -7.73 -28.32
N ASP A 281 22.95 -6.41 -28.30
CA ASP A 281 24.08 -5.48 -28.46
C ASP A 281 24.84 -5.22 -27.16
N GLY A 282 24.45 -5.87 -26.05
CA GLY A 282 25.02 -5.74 -24.73
C GLY A 282 24.49 -4.55 -23.91
N SER A 283 23.61 -3.74 -24.49
CA SER A 283 22.94 -2.65 -23.76
C SER A 283 21.81 -3.16 -22.86
N LEU A 284 21.26 -2.27 -22.01
CA LEU A 284 20.23 -2.62 -21.05
C LEU A 284 18.88 -2.03 -21.44
N GLU A 285 17.83 -2.85 -21.33
CA GLU A 285 16.43 -2.43 -21.31
C GLU A 285 15.89 -2.50 -19.87
N ILE A 286 15.31 -1.38 -19.42
CA ILE A 286 14.61 -1.32 -18.12
C ILE A 286 13.11 -1.39 -18.39
N ILE A 287 12.44 -2.33 -17.76
CA ILE A 287 11.02 -2.60 -17.95
C ILE A 287 10.28 -2.38 -16.63
N ASP A 288 9.19 -1.61 -16.69
CA ASP A 288 8.25 -1.39 -15.60
C ASP A 288 6.86 -1.86 -16.03
N TYR A 289 6.27 -2.76 -15.26
CA TYR A 289 4.96 -3.33 -15.56
C TYR A 289 3.82 -2.41 -15.13
N LYS A 290 2.84 -2.26 -15.98
CA LYS A 290 1.63 -1.46 -15.72
C LYS A 290 0.38 -2.26 -15.97
N THR A 291 -0.60 -2.10 -15.09
CA THR A 291 -1.95 -2.70 -15.22
C THR A 291 -3.01 -1.65 -15.62
N GLY A 292 -2.57 -0.45 -15.97
CA GLY A 292 -3.43 0.63 -16.45
C GLY A 292 -3.60 0.59 -17.96
N THR A 293 -4.28 1.62 -18.49
CA THR A 293 -4.44 1.83 -19.94
C THR A 293 -3.18 2.48 -20.53
N PRO A 294 -2.67 1.99 -21.66
CA PRO A 294 -1.52 2.60 -22.34
C PRO A 294 -1.80 4.04 -22.72
N LYS A 295 -0.76 4.85 -22.68
CA LYS A 295 -0.81 6.25 -23.12
C LYS A 295 -0.08 6.37 -24.45
N GLU A 296 -0.73 6.93 -25.47
CA GLU A 296 -0.11 7.18 -26.77
C GLU A 296 1.09 8.14 -26.68
N LYS A 297 0.99 9.13 -25.78
CA LYS A 297 2.08 10.09 -25.53
C LYS A 297 2.35 10.15 -24.02
N LEU A 298 3.62 9.95 -23.67
CA LEU A 298 4.08 10.07 -22.30
C LEU A 298 4.40 11.55 -21.99
N SER A 299 3.79 12.09 -20.94
CA SER A 299 4.19 13.38 -20.38
C SER A 299 5.53 13.25 -19.64
N ALA A 300 6.14 14.38 -19.27
CA ALA A 300 7.33 14.38 -18.43
C ALA A 300 7.09 13.68 -17.09
N ASP A 301 5.91 13.90 -16.50
CA ASP A 301 5.51 13.25 -15.24
C ASP A 301 5.37 11.73 -15.39
N ASP A 302 4.88 11.25 -16.52
CA ASP A 302 4.77 9.81 -16.77
C ASP A 302 6.15 9.16 -16.85
N LYS A 303 7.11 9.84 -17.47
CA LYS A 303 8.48 9.34 -17.64
C LYS A 303 9.32 9.33 -16.36
N LEU A 304 8.95 10.13 -15.37
CA LEU A 304 9.76 10.43 -14.18
C LEU A 304 10.27 9.16 -13.47
N GLN A 305 9.43 8.12 -13.37
CA GLN A 305 9.79 6.85 -12.73
C GLN A 305 10.91 6.14 -13.48
N LEU A 306 10.75 5.97 -14.80
CA LEU A 306 11.75 5.26 -15.60
C LEU A 306 13.04 6.07 -15.77
N LEU A 307 12.97 7.42 -15.76
CA LEU A 307 14.15 8.27 -15.74
C LEU A 307 14.95 8.09 -14.44
N LEU A 308 14.25 7.95 -13.29
CA LEU A 308 14.91 7.62 -12.03
C LEU A 308 15.55 6.22 -12.09
N TYR A 309 14.90 5.25 -12.70
CA TYR A 309 15.46 3.91 -12.88
C TYR A 309 16.68 3.91 -13.82
N GLN A 310 16.65 4.71 -14.90
CA GLN A 310 17.82 4.92 -15.77
C GLN A 310 18.99 5.51 -14.98
N HIS A 311 18.75 6.56 -14.21
CA HIS A 311 19.76 7.16 -13.33
C HIS A 311 20.33 6.15 -12.33
N ALA A 312 19.46 5.33 -11.72
CA ALA A 312 19.87 4.29 -10.79
C ALA A 312 20.77 3.24 -11.46
N ALA A 313 20.34 2.69 -12.61
CA ALA A 313 21.10 1.68 -13.34
C ALA A 313 22.47 2.22 -13.83
N GLN A 314 22.52 3.48 -14.26
CA GLN A 314 23.78 4.13 -14.66
C GLN A 314 24.74 4.42 -13.49
N SER A 315 24.19 4.54 -12.27
CA SER A 315 24.98 4.88 -11.06
C SER A 315 25.47 3.63 -10.31
N LEU A 316 24.73 2.53 -10.39
CA LEU A 316 25.04 1.31 -9.65
C LEU A 316 26.13 0.49 -10.35
N PRO A 317 27.21 0.10 -9.63
CA PRO A 317 28.31 -0.66 -10.22
C PRO A 317 27.88 -1.95 -10.90
N GLU A 318 26.95 -2.70 -10.30
CA GLU A 318 26.44 -3.98 -10.80
C GLU A 318 25.83 -3.91 -12.19
N PHE A 319 25.22 -2.78 -12.56
CA PHE A 319 24.62 -2.59 -13.89
C PHE A 319 25.52 -1.80 -14.84
N ARG A 320 26.25 -0.83 -14.31
CA ARG A 320 27.16 0.01 -15.09
C ARG A 320 28.24 -0.79 -15.84
N HIS A 321 28.69 -1.91 -15.26
CA HIS A 321 29.70 -2.77 -15.89
C HIS A 321 29.15 -3.68 -16.99
N VAL A 322 27.81 -3.89 -17.00
CA VAL A 322 27.18 -4.76 -18.02
C VAL A 322 27.04 -4.03 -19.36
N GLY A 323 26.55 -2.80 -19.33
CA GLY A 323 26.38 -2.01 -20.53
C GLY A 323 25.56 -0.72 -20.27
N PRO A 324 25.48 0.17 -21.27
CA PRO A 324 24.68 1.38 -21.16
C PRO A 324 23.18 1.04 -21.20
N VAL A 325 22.36 1.83 -20.51
CA VAL A 325 20.90 1.78 -20.70
C VAL A 325 20.56 2.40 -22.04
N SER A 326 19.92 1.63 -22.93
CA SER A 326 19.51 2.08 -24.25
C SER A 326 18.00 2.16 -24.43
N LYS A 327 17.22 1.56 -23.51
CA LYS A 327 15.76 1.50 -23.65
C LYS A 327 15.08 1.47 -22.31
N LEU A 328 14.00 2.25 -22.19
CA LEU A 328 13.10 2.32 -21.04
C LEU A 328 11.71 1.95 -21.52
N THR A 329 11.07 0.97 -20.89
CA THR A 329 9.81 0.42 -21.38
C THR A 329 8.75 0.36 -20.28
N PHE A 330 7.61 0.98 -20.51
CA PHE A 330 6.38 0.66 -19.83
C PHE A 330 5.70 -0.50 -20.55
N TYR A 331 5.51 -1.61 -19.84
CA TYR A 331 4.81 -2.76 -20.37
C TYR A 331 3.42 -2.87 -19.76
N TYR A 332 2.41 -2.55 -20.54
CA TYR A 332 1.01 -2.60 -20.13
C TYR A 332 0.47 -4.02 -20.29
N LEU A 333 0.25 -4.70 -19.15
CA LEU A 333 -0.06 -6.13 -19.11
C LEU A 333 -1.48 -6.46 -19.58
N ASN A 334 -2.42 -5.51 -19.51
CA ASN A 334 -3.82 -5.78 -19.84
C ASN A 334 -4.04 -6.00 -21.34
N ASP A 335 -3.22 -5.39 -22.17
CA ASP A 335 -3.31 -5.45 -23.65
C ASP A 335 -1.97 -5.77 -24.35
N ASN A 336 -0.94 -6.13 -23.57
CA ASN A 336 0.41 -6.42 -24.04
C ASN A 336 1.08 -5.28 -24.84
N THR A 337 0.70 -4.04 -24.58
CA THR A 337 1.30 -2.88 -25.24
C THR A 337 2.59 -2.47 -24.57
N LYS A 338 3.64 -2.26 -25.35
CA LYS A 338 4.92 -1.71 -24.91
C LYS A 338 5.09 -0.28 -25.40
N VAL A 339 5.39 0.65 -24.49
CA VAL A 339 5.70 2.04 -24.84
C VAL A 339 7.12 2.32 -24.36
N SER A 340 8.01 2.52 -25.33
CA SER A 340 9.45 2.64 -25.05
C SER A 340 9.98 4.02 -25.41
N PHE A 341 11.01 4.44 -24.68
CA PHE A 341 11.78 5.66 -24.92
C PHE A 341 13.18 5.52 -24.32
N LEU A 342 14.02 6.50 -24.52
CA LEU A 342 15.28 6.67 -23.81
C LEU A 342 15.33 8.08 -23.25
N GLY A 343 15.70 8.21 -21.98
CA GLY A 343 15.90 9.51 -21.34
C GLY A 343 17.15 10.21 -21.87
N LYS A 344 16.98 11.45 -22.33
CA LYS A 344 18.09 12.32 -22.70
C LYS A 344 18.71 12.95 -21.47
N ASP A 345 19.96 13.36 -21.53
CA ASP A 345 20.65 14.01 -20.42
C ASP A 345 19.87 15.19 -19.83
N THR A 346 19.25 16.01 -20.71
CA THR A 346 18.40 17.12 -20.29
C THR A 346 17.11 16.67 -19.59
N GLU A 347 16.58 15.49 -19.88
CA GLU A 347 15.42 14.93 -19.18
C GLU A 347 15.85 14.35 -17.83
N LEU A 348 17.05 13.76 -17.73
CA LEU A 348 17.62 13.29 -16.49
C LEU A 348 17.97 14.45 -15.53
N GLU A 349 18.49 15.56 -16.06
CA GLU A 349 18.70 16.77 -15.26
C GLU A 349 17.39 17.30 -14.69
N LYS A 350 16.38 17.50 -15.54
CA LYS A 350 15.06 17.94 -15.11
C LYS A 350 14.41 17.00 -14.11
N MET A 351 14.63 15.69 -14.24
CA MET A 351 14.16 14.70 -13.27
C MET A 351 14.83 14.91 -11.91
N ARG A 352 16.17 15.10 -11.89
CA ARG A 352 16.91 15.38 -10.65
C ARG A 352 16.44 16.67 -9.98
N ASP A 353 16.26 17.74 -10.78
CA ASP A 353 15.78 19.03 -10.26
C ASP A 353 14.39 18.93 -9.68
N ASN A 354 13.49 18.26 -10.37
CA ASN A 354 12.12 18.03 -9.94
C ASN A 354 12.06 17.22 -8.63
N ILE A 355 12.82 16.15 -8.53
CA ILE A 355 12.91 15.35 -7.29
C ILE A 355 13.55 16.19 -6.17
N GLY A 356 14.61 16.93 -6.46
CA GLY A 356 15.28 17.80 -5.50
C GLY A 356 14.36 18.86 -4.92
N GLU A 357 13.56 19.53 -5.75
CA GLU A 357 12.54 20.50 -5.32
C GLU A 357 11.50 19.85 -4.39
N VAL A 358 10.96 18.69 -4.75
CA VAL A 358 10.02 17.94 -3.92
C VAL A 358 10.63 17.57 -2.56
N LEU A 359 11.85 17.06 -2.57
CA LEU A 359 12.53 16.66 -1.33
C LEU A 359 12.90 17.86 -0.47
N GLY A 360 13.26 19.00 -1.09
CA GLY A 360 13.46 20.28 -0.42
C GLY A 360 12.20 20.76 0.30
N GLY A 361 11.04 20.69 -0.35
CA GLY A 361 9.74 21.02 0.26
C GLY A 361 9.39 20.07 1.42
N ILE A 362 9.68 18.77 1.30
CA ILE A 362 9.48 17.82 2.40
C ILE A 362 10.39 18.15 3.58
N GLN A 363 11.66 18.45 3.33
CA GLN A 363 12.63 18.83 4.36
C GLN A 363 12.27 20.18 5.01
N GLY A 364 11.77 21.13 4.21
CA GLY A 364 11.22 22.41 4.66
C GLY A 364 9.89 22.29 5.40
N ARG A 365 9.31 21.07 5.50
CA ARG A 365 8.00 20.80 6.14
C ARG A 365 6.84 21.52 5.49
N GLU A 366 6.90 21.75 4.19
CA GLU A 366 5.86 22.41 3.40
C GLU A 366 4.75 21.41 3.07
N PHE A 367 3.79 21.23 3.99
CA PHE A 367 2.72 20.26 3.86
C PHE A 367 1.34 20.91 3.66
N SER A 368 1.28 22.09 3.05
CA SER A 368 0.02 22.74 2.71
C SER A 368 -0.79 21.89 1.71
N ALA A 369 -2.10 21.81 1.93
CA ALA A 369 -2.97 21.08 1.02
C ALA A 369 -3.09 21.83 -0.32
N THR A 370 -3.07 21.08 -1.43
CA THR A 370 -3.30 21.57 -2.80
C THR A 370 -4.55 20.91 -3.37
N PRO A 371 -5.77 21.30 -2.90
CA PRO A 371 -6.99 20.64 -3.29
C PRO A 371 -7.32 20.87 -4.76
N SER A 372 -7.74 19.83 -5.44
CA SER A 372 -8.35 19.88 -6.77
C SER A 372 -9.37 18.76 -6.93
N GLN A 373 -10.41 18.96 -7.72
CA GLN A 373 -11.42 17.92 -7.95
C GLN A 373 -10.78 16.61 -8.42
N ARG A 374 -9.79 16.70 -9.32
CA ARG A 374 -9.06 15.53 -9.84
C ARG A 374 -8.29 14.80 -8.72
N ASN A 375 -7.45 15.50 -7.98
CA ASN A 375 -6.59 14.89 -6.97
C ASN A 375 -7.39 14.40 -5.77
N CYS A 376 -8.37 15.19 -5.31
CA CYS A 376 -9.22 14.83 -4.18
C CYS A 376 -10.15 13.65 -4.49
N GLY A 377 -10.62 13.52 -5.73
CA GLY A 377 -11.48 12.40 -6.17
C GLY A 377 -10.81 11.03 -6.04
N PHE A 378 -9.47 10.97 -6.18
CA PHE A 378 -8.68 9.73 -6.09
C PHE A 378 -7.85 9.64 -4.80
N CYS A 379 -7.99 10.59 -3.88
CA CYS A 379 -7.21 10.64 -2.64
C CYS A 379 -7.74 9.62 -1.62
N ASP A 380 -6.87 8.77 -1.10
CA ASP A 380 -7.23 7.80 -0.06
C ASP A 380 -7.67 8.44 1.25
N PHE A 381 -7.36 9.72 1.46
CA PHE A 381 -7.72 10.48 2.66
C PHE A 381 -8.92 11.40 2.47
N ARG A 382 -9.64 11.32 1.35
CA ARG A 382 -10.75 12.22 1.00
C ARG A 382 -11.83 12.32 2.08
N ASP A 383 -12.09 11.19 2.77
CA ASP A 383 -13.17 11.11 3.76
C ASP A 383 -12.82 11.74 5.13
N ILE A 384 -11.53 12.00 5.37
CA ILE A 384 -11.03 12.60 6.61
C ILE A 384 -10.33 13.96 6.38
N CYS A 385 -10.19 14.37 5.13
CA CYS A 385 -9.48 15.60 4.77
C CYS A 385 -10.40 16.81 4.85
N SER A 386 -10.09 17.76 5.73
CA SER A 386 -10.83 19.03 5.87
C SER A 386 -10.59 20.00 4.70
N PHE A 387 -9.58 19.78 3.87
CA PHE A 387 -9.20 20.64 2.74
C PHE A 387 -9.67 20.11 1.38
N ARG A 388 -10.47 19.04 1.34
CA ARG A 388 -10.87 18.45 0.06
C ARG A 388 -11.65 19.43 -0.80
N ALA A 389 -11.37 19.46 -2.10
CA ALA A 389 -12.23 20.12 -3.06
C ALA A 389 -13.59 19.38 -3.15
N ALA A 390 -14.66 20.15 -3.22
CA ALA A 390 -16.03 19.66 -3.32
C ALA A 390 -16.31 18.97 -4.66
#